data_55ddb19e82f27dfd8be0e01c22ef4736
#
_entry.id   55ddb19e82f27dfd8be0e01c22ef4736
#
_cell.length_a   1.000
_cell.length_b   1.000
_cell.length_c   1.000
_cell.angle_alpha   90.00
_cell.angle_beta   90.00
_cell.angle_gamma   90.00
#
_symmetry.space_group_name_H-M   'P 1'
#
loop_
_entity.id
_entity.type
_entity.pdbx_description
1 polymer ?
#
loop_
_entity_poly.entity_id
_entity_poly.type
_entity_poly.pdbx_seq_one_letter_code
_entity_poly.pdbx_strand_id
1 'polypeptide(L)'
;MKNLEFNSVLIGKRYPEGLCLPDYLRENGKFSREKTLSEIVREEYGEIDEKGVKISVKDVTDEKFDGDYGYFFCNKAKHTALEFTLEKGGKTAVFVADVFVPTKIRSYDFVIHVDFMKYLPTKYCPVEELMDGGIAVAHLYYKEISTDDGDFSTGIAPFFCDRSDKYSAGKLSLWAYAAKVVGEYLINEGYTVKEKLYVAGHSRLGKTALLAAAKYDIFAGCMVNCSGCCGAAISRDKHGETIKVITDVFPFWFTPNFKKYAEKEYEMPFDQHYLMASVSPRKVFVVAASEDDWADTDAQYLCAEAASEAYKEQGLTGLKYADKPLEVGEKNMDGEIAFFIRDGVHFFSREDWAFYIECLSNR
;
A
#
# COMPACT_ATOMS: atom_id res chain seq x y z
N MET A 1 -18.55 -18.30 -12.39
CA MET A 1 -17.95 -16.96 -12.39
C MET A 1 -17.45 -16.69 -13.79
N LYS A 2 -17.58 -15.46 -14.32
CA LYS A 2 -16.95 -15.10 -15.60
C LYS A 2 -15.47 -14.82 -15.35
N ASN A 3 -14.60 -15.22 -16.25
CA ASN A 3 -13.17 -14.96 -16.16
C ASN A 3 -12.83 -13.62 -16.83
N LEU A 4 -11.83 -12.93 -16.28
CA LEU A 4 -11.23 -11.74 -16.88
C LEU A 4 -10.48 -12.16 -18.16
N GLU A 5 -10.76 -11.47 -19.25
CA GLU A 5 -10.01 -11.60 -20.49
C GLU A 5 -8.89 -10.56 -20.49
N PHE A 6 -7.65 -10.99 -20.33
CA PHE A 6 -6.48 -10.14 -20.40
C PHE A 6 -5.32 -10.88 -21.09
N ASN A 7 -4.39 -10.11 -21.60
CA ASN A 7 -3.25 -10.65 -22.33
C ASN A 7 -1.98 -10.52 -21.49
N SER A 8 -1.20 -11.59 -21.34
CA SER A 8 0.07 -11.58 -20.65
C SER A 8 1.11 -12.42 -21.36
N VAL A 9 2.29 -11.88 -21.47
CA VAL A 9 3.47 -12.59 -22.01
C VAL A 9 3.99 -13.68 -21.06
N LEU A 10 3.52 -13.74 -19.83
CA LEU A 10 3.91 -14.73 -18.81
C LEU A 10 3.07 -16.02 -18.90
N ILE A 11 1.81 -15.92 -19.37
CA ILE A 11 0.93 -17.08 -19.51
C ILE A 11 1.46 -18.01 -20.58
N GLY A 12 1.57 -19.30 -20.26
CA GLY A 12 2.21 -20.31 -21.12
C GLY A 12 3.74 -20.32 -21.10
N LYS A 13 4.38 -19.34 -20.44
CA LYS A 13 5.86 -19.29 -20.30
C LYS A 13 6.32 -19.50 -18.87
N ARG A 14 5.79 -18.72 -17.92
CA ARG A 14 6.12 -18.77 -16.49
C ARG A 14 4.92 -19.15 -15.63
N TYR A 15 3.70 -18.98 -16.18
CA TYR A 15 2.43 -19.36 -15.56
C TYR A 15 1.65 -20.33 -16.45
N PRO A 16 0.79 -21.18 -15.89
CA PRO A 16 0.01 -22.14 -16.65
C PRO A 16 -0.89 -21.48 -17.69
N GLU A 17 -1.06 -22.12 -18.88
CA GLU A 17 -2.01 -21.67 -19.92
C GLU A 17 -3.46 -21.62 -19.41
N GLY A 18 -3.80 -22.41 -18.38
CA GLY A 18 -5.11 -22.48 -17.76
C GLY A 18 -5.35 -21.47 -16.63
N LEU A 19 -4.41 -20.52 -16.37
CA LEU A 19 -4.62 -19.49 -15.36
C LEU A 19 -5.88 -18.68 -15.67
N CYS A 20 -6.83 -18.68 -14.72
CA CYS A 20 -8.08 -17.94 -14.83
C CYS A 20 -8.24 -17.02 -13.63
N LEU A 21 -8.41 -15.72 -13.88
CA LEU A 21 -8.74 -14.71 -12.87
C LEU A 21 -10.23 -14.34 -12.96
N PRO A 22 -10.91 -14.05 -11.83
CA PRO A 22 -12.32 -13.63 -11.88
C PRO A 22 -12.44 -12.25 -12.53
N ASP A 23 -13.48 -12.10 -13.40
CA ASP A 23 -13.79 -10.78 -13.98
C ASP A 23 -14.31 -9.84 -12.89
N TYR A 24 -14.02 -8.57 -13.04
CA TYR A 24 -14.44 -7.51 -12.11
C TYR A 24 -15.95 -7.48 -11.89
N LEU A 25 -16.37 -7.00 -10.74
CA LEU A 25 -17.77 -6.71 -10.53
C LEU A 25 -18.18 -5.50 -11.35
N ARG A 26 -19.30 -5.63 -12.04
CA ARG A 26 -19.78 -4.66 -13.03
C ARG A 26 -21.09 -4.04 -12.60
N GLU A 27 -21.28 -2.80 -13.01
CA GLU A 27 -22.55 -2.11 -12.95
C GLU A 27 -22.90 -1.57 -14.34
N ASN A 28 -24.09 -1.91 -14.84
CA ASN A 28 -24.52 -1.57 -16.20
C ASN A 28 -23.50 -1.99 -17.29
N GLY A 29 -22.84 -3.15 -17.09
CA GLY A 29 -21.85 -3.71 -18.02
C GLY A 29 -20.46 -3.10 -17.96
N LYS A 30 -20.21 -2.09 -17.10
CA LYS A 30 -18.93 -1.42 -16.93
C LYS A 30 -18.28 -1.81 -15.59
N PHE A 31 -16.97 -1.73 -15.51
CA PHE A 31 -16.22 -1.89 -14.28
C PHE A 31 -16.81 -1.01 -13.16
N SER A 32 -17.15 -1.63 -12.04
CA SER A 32 -17.60 -0.93 -10.83
C SER A 32 -16.53 -1.00 -9.75
N ARG A 33 -15.79 0.07 -9.59
CA ARG A 33 -14.76 0.18 -8.55
C ARG A 33 -15.33 -0.10 -7.16
N GLU A 34 -16.47 0.49 -6.83
CA GLU A 34 -17.11 0.35 -5.53
C GLU A 34 -17.43 -1.11 -5.20
N LYS A 35 -18.09 -1.82 -6.13
CA LYS A 35 -18.46 -3.23 -5.92
C LYS A 35 -17.23 -4.13 -5.85
N THR A 36 -16.26 -3.91 -6.75
CA THR A 36 -15.03 -4.68 -6.82
C THR A 36 -14.20 -4.52 -5.54
N LEU A 37 -14.03 -3.29 -5.08
CA LEU A 37 -13.32 -2.99 -3.83
C LEU A 37 -14.07 -3.55 -2.60
N SER A 38 -15.37 -3.36 -2.53
CA SER A 38 -16.19 -3.84 -1.40
C SER A 38 -16.11 -5.36 -1.24
N GLU A 39 -16.07 -6.11 -2.34
CA GLU A 39 -15.97 -7.58 -2.30
C GLU A 39 -14.65 -8.02 -1.64
N ILE A 40 -13.51 -7.52 -2.12
CA ILE A 40 -12.21 -7.91 -1.59
C ILE A 40 -12.00 -7.37 -0.17
N VAL A 41 -12.40 -6.13 0.12
CA VAL A 41 -12.26 -5.56 1.47
C VAL A 41 -13.07 -6.35 2.49
N ARG A 42 -14.33 -6.67 2.16
CA ARG A 42 -15.20 -7.44 3.07
C ARG A 42 -14.62 -8.83 3.37
N GLU A 43 -14.14 -9.55 2.36
CA GLU A 43 -13.69 -10.93 2.51
C GLU A 43 -12.30 -11.04 3.13
N GLU A 44 -11.38 -10.13 2.77
CA GLU A 44 -9.96 -10.26 3.10
C GLU A 44 -9.52 -9.30 4.22
N TYR A 45 -9.79 -7.99 4.10
CA TYR A 45 -9.18 -6.98 4.98
C TYR A 45 -10.09 -6.50 6.10
N GLY A 46 -11.40 -6.48 5.88
CA GLY A 46 -12.42 -5.94 6.79
C GLY A 46 -12.55 -4.43 6.74
N GLU A 47 -13.77 -3.96 7.02
CA GLU A 47 -14.12 -2.53 7.00
C GLU A 47 -13.77 -1.83 8.31
N ILE A 48 -13.47 -0.54 8.22
CA ILE A 48 -13.30 0.37 9.36
C ILE A 48 -14.55 1.23 9.49
N ASP A 49 -15.28 1.10 10.58
CA ASP A 49 -16.38 2.00 10.93
C ASP A 49 -15.85 3.24 11.65
N GLU A 50 -15.70 4.33 10.90
CA GLU A 50 -15.18 5.61 11.41
C GLU A 50 -16.18 6.39 12.26
N LYS A 51 -17.44 5.94 12.33
CA LYS A 51 -18.48 6.67 13.05
C LYS A 51 -18.13 6.85 14.52
N GLY A 52 -18.20 8.10 14.98
CA GLY A 52 -17.94 8.47 16.36
C GLY A 52 -16.46 8.53 16.77
N VAL A 53 -15.52 8.38 15.81
CA VAL A 53 -14.10 8.66 16.08
C VAL A 53 -13.91 10.17 16.16
N LYS A 54 -13.25 10.62 17.23
CA LYS A 54 -12.75 11.98 17.39
C LYS A 54 -11.24 11.96 17.23
N ILE A 55 -10.70 12.93 16.52
CA ILE A 55 -9.27 13.05 16.26
C ILE A 55 -8.82 14.43 16.72
N SER A 56 -7.74 14.47 17.49
CA SER A 56 -7.02 15.69 17.82
C SER A 56 -5.55 15.50 17.54
N VAL A 57 -4.86 16.57 17.14
CA VAL A 57 -3.44 16.54 16.76
C VAL A 57 -2.71 17.62 17.54
N LYS A 58 -1.53 17.27 18.07
CA LYS A 58 -0.65 18.16 18.80
C LYS A 58 0.74 18.10 18.19
N ASP A 59 1.37 19.27 18.00
CA ASP A 59 2.81 19.35 17.72
C ASP A 59 3.57 19.02 19.01
N VAL A 60 4.39 17.98 18.97
CA VAL A 60 5.20 17.49 20.10
C VAL A 60 6.69 17.48 19.75
N THR A 61 7.09 18.27 18.76
CA THR A 61 8.48 18.32 18.27
C THR A 61 9.48 18.56 19.40
N ASP A 62 9.24 19.58 20.22
CA ASP A 62 10.13 19.95 21.34
C ASP A 62 10.09 18.95 22.51
N GLU A 63 9.03 18.15 22.64
CA GLU A 63 8.84 17.19 23.73
C GLU A 63 9.53 15.84 23.46
N LYS A 64 9.61 15.44 22.20
CA LYS A 64 10.08 14.11 21.81
C LYS A 64 11.49 14.07 21.24
N PHE A 65 12.03 15.21 20.82
CA PHE A 65 13.32 15.26 20.15
C PHE A 65 14.27 16.25 20.83
N ASP A 66 15.21 15.69 21.60
CA ASP A 66 16.39 16.39 22.11
C ASP A 66 17.51 16.28 21.05
N GLY A 67 17.27 16.83 19.87
CA GLY A 67 18.25 16.77 18.79
C GLY A 67 17.86 17.57 17.55
N ASP A 68 18.87 18.08 16.85
CA ASP A 68 18.70 18.79 15.59
C ASP A 68 18.68 17.78 14.42
N TYR A 69 17.50 17.36 14.01
CA TYR A 69 17.34 16.55 12.79
C TYR A 69 17.88 17.25 11.54
N GLY A 70 17.97 18.57 11.54
CA GLY A 70 18.61 19.32 10.46
C GLY A 70 20.03 18.85 10.23
N TYR A 71 20.78 18.62 11.29
CA TYR A 71 22.16 18.10 11.20
C TYR A 71 22.23 16.73 10.53
N PHE A 72 21.34 15.80 10.91
CA PHE A 72 21.31 14.45 10.32
C PHE A 72 20.93 14.42 8.84
N PHE A 73 20.16 15.41 8.37
CA PHE A 73 19.71 15.50 6.98
C PHE A 73 20.30 16.71 6.25
N CYS A 74 21.50 17.13 6.62
CA CYS A 74 22.24 18.22 5.97
C CYS A 74 21.45 19.53 5.85
N ASN A 75 20.57 19.83 6.80
CA ASN A 75 19.62 20.95 6.78
C ASN A 75 18.68 20.97 5.55
N LYS A 76 18.46 19.83 4.91
CA LYS A 76 17.56 19.69 3.75
C LYS A 76 16.09 19.54 4.16
N ALA A 77 15.80 19.10 5.38
CA ALA A 77 14.47 18.88 5.90
C ALA A 77 14.14 19.80 7.08
N LYS A 78 12.91 20.33 7.12
CA LYS A 78 12.27 20.81 8.33
C LYS A 78 11.48 19.64 8.94
N HIS A 79 11.75 19.32 10.20
CA HIS A 79 11.06 18.28 10.94
C HIS A 79 9.92 18.85 11.81
N THR A 80 8.84 18.09 11.92
CA THR A 80 7.73 18.33 12.86
C THR A 80 7.20 16.98 13.32
N ALA A 81 7.13 16.73 14.63
CA ALA A 81 6.52 15.56 15.21
C ALA A 81 5.06 15.86 15.57
N LEU A 82 4.12 15.15 14.96
CA LEU A 82 2.68 15.31 15.16
C LEU A 82 2.14 14.11 15.92
N GLU A 83 1.60 14.35 17.11
CA GLU A 83 0.93 13.35 17.92
C GLU A 83 -0.56 13.34 17.61
N PHE A 84 -1.05 12.21 17.10
CA PHE A 84 -2.45 11.96 16.80
C PHE A 84 -3.10 11.23 17.96
N THR A 85 -4.11 11.84 18.56
CA THR A 85 -4.96 11.22 19.58
C THR A 85 -6.31 10.90 18.97
N LEU A 86 -6.67 9.61 18.99
CA LEU A 86 -7.98 9.11 18.56
C LEU A 86 -8.81 8.69 19.76
N GLU A 87 -10.07 9.08 19.77
CA GLU A 87 -11.04 8.73 20.83
C GLU A 87 -12.30 8.12 20.22
N LYS A 88 -12.73 6.97 20.74
CA LYS A 88 -14.01 6.33 20.38
C LYS A 88 -14.55 5.51 21.56
N GLY A 89 -15.82 5.72 21.92
CA GLY A 89 -16.48 4.91 22.96
C GLY A 89 -15.79 4.93 24.33
N GLY A 90 -15.19 6.05 24.73
CA GLY A 90 -14.46 6.20 26.00
C GLY A 90 -13.05 5.57 26.00
N LYS A 91 -12.57 5.08 24.89
CA LYS A 91 -11.18 4.60 24.70
C LYS A 91 -10.36 5.67 24.00
N THR A 92 -9.06 5.70 24.29
CA THR A 92 -8.08 6.60 23.67
C THR A 92 -6.92 5.80 23.13
N ALA A 93 -6.43 6.18 21.94
CA ALA A 93 -5.20 5.65 21.36
C ALA A 93 -4.37 6.80 20.79
N VAL A 94 -3.06 6.66 20.85
CA VAL A 94 -2.11 7.70 20.43
C VAL A 94 -1.03 7.08 19.54
N PHE A 95 -0.66 7.79 18.47
CA PHE A 95 0.51 7.48 17.65
C PHE A 95 1.13 8.77 17.10
N VAL A 96 2.36 8.71 16.64
CA VAL A 96 3.10 9.87 16.14
C VAL A 96 3.41 9.72 14.66
N ALA A 97 3.32 10.84 13.94
CA ALA A 97 3.84 11.00 12.60
C ALA A 97 5.02 11.98 12.62
N ASP A 98 6.19 11.55 12.15
CA ASP A 98 7.35 12.41 11.93
C ASP A 98 7.31 12.98 10.52
N VAL A 99 7.07 14.29 10.42
CA VAL A 99 6.87 14.99 9.15
C VAL A 99 8.16 15.72 8.77
N PHE A 100 8.67 15.45 7.57
CA PHE A 100 9.85 16.08 6.98
C PHE A 100 9.46 16.78 5.69
N VAL A 101 9.73 18.09 5.63
CA VAL A 101 9.40 18.93 4.48
C VAL A 101 10.69 19.55 3.94
N PRO A 102 10.91 19.55 2.60
CA PRO A 102 12.09 20.15 1.99
C PRO A 102 12.25 21.62 2.34
N THR A 103 13.45 22.03 2.77
CA THR A 103 13.75 23.44 3.11
C THR A 103 13.99 24.32 1.89
N LYS A 104 14.44 23.74 0.76
CA LYS A 104 14.86 24.48 -0.44
C LYS A 104 13.89 24.37 -1.61
N ILE A 105 13.03 23.35 -1.62
CA ILE A 105 12.06 23.11 -2.69
C ILE A 105 10.67 23.53 -2.22
N ARG A 106 10.00 24.41 -2.99
CA ARG A 106 8.69 24.95 -2.61
C ARG A 106 7.50 24.15 -3.12
N SER A 107 7.65 23.42 -4.20
CA SER A 107 6.61 22.53 -4.74
C SER A 107 7.14 21.11 -4.71
N TYR A 108 6.54 20.26 -3.92
CA TYR A 108 6.94 18.88 -3.68
C TYR A 108 5.72 17.97 -3.67
N ASP A 109 5.96 16.71 -3.94
CA ASP A 109 5.02 15.64 -3.66
C ASP A 109 5.15 15.20 -2.20
N PHE A 110 4.12 14.59 -1.66
CA PHE A 110 4.09 14.17 -0.27
C PHE A 110 3.85 12.67 -0.19
N VAL A 111 4.65 11.96 0.60
CA VAL A 111 4.52 10.53 0.82
C VAL A 111 4.25 10.25 2.29
N ILE A 112 3.20 9.50 2.59
CA ILE A 112 3.03 8.86 3.89
C ILE A 112 3.72 7.51 3.82
N HIS A 113 4.86 7.38 4.49
CA HIS A 113 5.64 6.15 4.57
C HIS A 113 5.31 5.38 5.84
N VAL A 114 4.60 4.27 5.70
CA VAL A 114 4.38 3.34 6.81
C VAL A 114 5.62 2.46 6.94
N ASP A 115 6.33 2.55 8.07
CA ASP A 115 7.68 1.99 8.25
C ASP A 115 7.73 0.97 9.38
N PHE A 116 8.66 0.01 9.26
CA PHE A 116 9.01 -0.97 10.28
C PHE A 116 9.83 -0.40 11.43
N MET A 117 10.53 0.71 11.19
CA MET A 117 11.47 1.31 12.13
C MET A 117 10.84 2.52 12.80
N LYS A 118 11.03 2.62 14.12
CA LYS A 118 10.46 3.73 14.90
C LYS A 118 11.27 5.01 14.79
N TYR A 119 12.59 4.89 14.75
CA TYR A 119 13.49 6.03 14.85
C TYR A 119 14.23 6.28 13.54
N LEU A 120 14.26 7.53 13.11
CA LEU A 120 15.00 8.01 11.96
C LEU A 120 16.44 8.44 12.35
N PRO A 121 17.41 8.34 11.43
CA PRO A 121 17.29 7.80 10.08
C PRO A 121 17.10 6.27 10.07
N THR A 122 16.30 5.77 9.13
CA THR A 122 16.10 4.33 8.96
C THR A 122 16.76 3.83 7.67
N LYS A 123 16.98 2.51 7.61
CA LYS A 123 17.45 1.88 6.36
C LYS A 123 16.39 1.90 5.24
N TYR A 124 15.11 2.10 5.59
CA TYR A 124 13.97 2.08 4.66
C TYR A 124 13.50 3.48 4.25
N CYS A 125 13.87 4.53 4.99
CA CYS A 125 13.43 5.90 4.75
C CYS A 125 14.63 6.84 4.55
N PRO A 126 15.08 7.05 3.30
CA PRO A 126 16.22 7.92 2.99
C PRO A 126 15.76 9.38 2.88
N VAL A 127 15.53 10.02 4.04
CA VAL A 127 14.95 11.38 4.11
C VAL A 127 15.74 12.38 3.28
N GLU A 128 17.08 12.33 3.32
CA GLU A 128 17.92 13.27 2.57
C GLU A 128 17.70 13.17 1.06
N GLU A 129 17.70 11.95 0.52
CA GLU A 129 17.48 11.68 -0.89
C GLU A 129 16.04 12.05 -1.32
N LEU A 130 15.05 11.85 -0.44
CA LEU A 130 13.67 12.26 -0.70
C LEU A 130 13.56 13.79 -0.78
N MET A 131 14.21 14.52 0.14
CA MET A 131 14.24 15.98 0.10
C MET A 131 14.89 16.51 -1.18
N ASP A 132 16.01 15.90 -1.61
CA ASP A 132 16.68 16.24 -2.87
C ASP A 132 15.81 15.93 -4.10
N GLY A 133 15.03 14.86 -4.04
CA GLY A 133 14.07 14.46 -5.07
C GLY A 133 12.76 15.26 -5.07
N GLY A 134 12.61 16.24 -4.20
CA GLY A 134 11.38 17.04 -4.10
C GLY A 134 10.20 16.27 -3.50
N ILE A 135 10.45 15.38 -2.57
CA ILE A 135 9.42 14.61 -1.86
C ILE A 135 9.47 14.93 -0.38
N ALA A 136 8.37 15.45 0.16
CA ALA A 136 8.13 15.50 1.60
C ALA A 136 7.66 14.12 2.10
N VAL A 137 7.97 13.77 3.35
CA VAL A 137 7.57 12.49 3.92
C VAL A 137 6.97 12.65 5.30
N ALA A 138 5.85 11.95 5.56
CA ALA A 138 5.35 11.67 6.89
C ALA A 138 5.67 10.20 7.20
N HIS A 139 6.56 9.99 8.14
CA HIS A 139 6.99 8.68 8.61
C HIS A 139 6.07 8.19 9.71
N LEU A 140 5.53 6.98 9.57
CA LEU A 140 4.63 6.33 10.51
C LEU A 140 5.20 4.99 10.98
N TYR A 141 5.48 4.86 12.26
CA TYR A 141 5.85 3.57 12.83
C TYR A 141 4.58 2.72 13.06
N TYR A 142 4.41 1.66 12.28
CA TYR A 142 3.18 0.87 12.22
C TYR A 142 2.75 0.23 13.55
N LYS A 143 3.69 -0.15 14.43
CA LYS A 143 3.38 -0.79 15.72
C LYS A 143 2.83 0.16 16.78
N GLU A 144 3.02 1.48 16.64
CA GLU A 144 2.34 2.46 17.49
C GLU A 144 0.84 2.56 17.15
N ILE A 145 0.49 2.33 15.89
CA ILE A 145 -0.91 2.32 15.44
C ILE A 145 -1.62 1.09 15.97
N SER A 146 -1.03 -0.08 15.78
CA SER A 146 -1.47 -1.37 16.30
C SER A 146 -0.34 -2.38 16.24
N THR A 147 -0.16 -3.18 17.28
CA THR A 147 0.86 -4.23 17.34
C THR A 147 0.73 -5.23 16.20
N ASP A 148 1.88 -5.80 15.78
CA ASP A 148 1.94 -6.78 14.70
C ASP A 148 1.89 -8.22 15.25
N ASP A 149 0.80 -8.51 15.92
CA ASP A 149 0.50 -9.78 16.58
C ASP A 149 -1.02 -9.97 16.74
N GLY A 150 -1.41 -11.05 17.41
CA GLY A 150 -2.81 -11.36 17.68
C GLY A 150 -3.49 -10.53 18.79
N ASP A 151 -2.80 -9.54 19.36
CA ASP A 151 -3.40 -8.65 20.37
C ASP A 151 -4.19 -7.52 19.71
N PHE A 152 -5.49 -7.51 19.93
CA PHE A 152 -6.43 -6.47 19.48
C PHE A 152 -6.89 -5.56 20.64
N SER A 153 -6.24 -5.62 21.79
CA SER A 153 -6.58 -4.79 22.97
C SER A 153 -5.86 -3.45 23.00
N THR A 154 -4.86 -3.23 22.12
CA THR A 154 -3.98 -2.06 22.12
C THR A 154 -4.08 -1.22 20.87
N GLY A 155 -3.54 0.01 20.93
CA GLY A 155 -3.58 0.97 19.82
C GLY A 155 -5.02 1.30 19.40
N ILE A 156 -5.25 1.44 18.10
CA ILE A 156 -6.58 1.73 17.55
C ILE A 156 -7.45 0.48 17.34
N ALA A 157 -6.91 -0.73 17.54
CA ALA A 157 -7.64 -1.98 17.29
C ALA A 157 -8.93 -2.10 18.11
N PRO A 158 -8.98 -1.70 19.41
CA PRO A 158 -10.21 -1.79 20.21
C PRO A 158 -11.36 -0.91 19.71
N PHE A 159 -11.11 0.01 18.78
CA PHE A 159 -12.13 0.89 18.22
C PHE A 159 -12.90 0.24 17.07
N PHE A 160 -12.25 -0.70 16.36
CA PHE A 160 -12.70 -1.17 15.05
C PHE A 160 -12.82 -2.68 14.95
N CYS A 161 -12.20 -3.44 15.87
CA CYS A 161 -12.08 -4.87 15.72
C CYS A 161 -12.87 -5.61 16.81
N ASP A 162 -13.85 -6.39 16.37
CA ASP A 162 -14.49 -7.44 17.14
C ASP A 162 -14.18 -8.79 16.48
N ARG A 163 -13.17 -9.50 16.99
CA ARG A 163 -12.71 -10.75 16.38
C ARG A 163 -13.69 -11.91 16.49
N SER A 164 -14.84 -11.74 17.16
CA SER A 164 -15.97 -12.68 17.11
C SER A 164 -16.78 -12.53 15.81
N ASP A 165 -16.71 -11.35 15.17
CA ASP A 165 -17.24 -11.15 13.82
C ASP A 165 -16.24 -11.65 12.77
N LYS A 166 -16.71 -12.58 11.93
CA LYS A 166 -15.88 -13.16 10.87
C LYS A 166 -15.40 -12.18 9.80
N TYR A 167 -16.01 -11.00 9.70
CA TYR A 167 -15.64 -9.93 8.79
C TYR A 167 -14.96 -8.74 9.48
N SER A 168 -14.65 -8.88 10.77
CA SER A 168 -13.91 -7.86 11.53
C SER A 168 -12.61 -7.48 10.86
N ALA A 169 -12.26 -6.20 10.88
CA ALA A 169 -11.03 -5.68 10.29
C ALA A 169 -9.78 -6.36 10.85
N GLY A 170 -8.83 -6.62 9.94
CA GLY A 170 -7.48 -7.05 10.28
C GLY A 170 -6.52 -5.87 10.50
N LYS A 171 -5.30 -6.17 10.92
CA LYS A 171 -4.26 -5.16 11.21
C LYS A 171 -3.88 -4.32 9.97
N LEU A 172 -3.91 -4.90 8.76
CA LEU A 172 -3.65 -4.16 7.53
C LEU A 172 -4.62 -2.99 7.34
N SER A 173 -5.91 -3.20 7.65
CA SER A 173 -6.92 -2.13 7.59
C SER A 173 -6.69 -1.04 8.63
N LEU A 174 -6.19 -1.38 9.83
CA LEU A 174 -5.86 -0.40 10.87
C LEU A 174 -4.70 0.50 10.46
N TRP A 175 -3.65 -0.08 9.92
CA TRP A 175 -2.49 0.68 9.44
C TRP A 175 -2.84 1.56 8.23
N ALA A 176 -3.67 1.05 7.32
CA ALA A 176 -4.18 1.83 6.18
C ALA A 176 -5.06 3.01 6.64
N TYR A 177 -5.89 2.79 7.66
CA TYR A 177 -6.72 3.84 8.25
C TYR A 177 -5.89 4.94 8.90
N ALA A 178 -4.85 4.60 9.65
CA ALA A 178 -3.97 5.61 10.25
C ALA A 178 -3.25 6.44 9.19
N ALA A 179 -2.80 5.85 8.09
CA ALA A 179 -2.24 6.59 6.96
C ALA A 179 -3.28 7.59 6.38
N LYS A 180 -4.56 7.18 6.26
CA LYS A 180 -5.65 8.07 5.85
C LYS A 180 -5.83 9.23 6.83
N VAL A 181 -5.86 8.97 8.13
CA VAL A 181 -6.02 10.00 9.18
C VAL A 181 -4.92 11.06 9.09
N VAL A 182 -3.67 10.62 8.94
CA VAL A 182 -2.53 11.53 8.77
C VAL A 182 -2.66 12.32 7.47
N GLY A 183 -3.02 11.66 6.38
CA GLY A 183 -3.20 12.32 5.07
C GLY A 183 -4.27 13.41 5.08
N GLU A 184 -5.41 13.16 5.70
CA GLU A 184 -6.47 14.16 5.86
C GLU A 184 -6.00 15.37 6.67
N TYR A 185 -5.28 15.15 7.76
CA TYR A 185 -4.69 16.23 8.53
C TYR A 185 -3.72 17.06 7.70
N LEU A 186 -2.79 16.43 7.00
CA LEU A 186 -1.80 17.12 6.16
C LEU A 186 -2.45 17.97 5.06
N ILE A 187 -3.53 17.48 4.46
CA ILE A 187 -4.31 18.24 3.46
C ILE A 187 -5.01 19.42 4.15
N ASN A 188 -5.69 19.20 5.27
CA ASN A 188 -6.46 20.23 5.96
C ASN A 188 -5.58 21.36 6.51
N GLU A 189 -4.37 21.04 6.97
CA GLU A 189 -3.39 22.02 7.45
C GLU A 189 -2.53 22.64 6.32
N GLY A 190 -2.78 22.28 5.07
CA GLY A 190 -2.11 22.88 3.91
C GLY A 190 -0.68 22.44 3.68
N TYR A 191 -0.25 21.30 4.25
CA TYR A 191 1.06 20.69 3.94
C TYR A 191 1.10 20.19 2.50
N THR A 192 -0.02 19.69 1.98
CA THR A 192 -0.15 19.11 0.65
C THR A 192 -1.58 19.22 0.13
N VAL A 193 -1.80 18.74 -1.10
CA VAL A 193 -3.12 18.54 -1.71
C VAL A 193 -3.28 17.07 -2.12
N LYS A 194 -4.51 16.60 -2.27
CA LYS A 194 -4.76 15.17 -2.57
C LYS A 194 -4.08 14.68 -3.86
N GLU A 195 -3.94 15.55 -4.87
CA GLU A 195 -3.29 15.25 -6.15
C GLU A 195 -1.78 15.04 -6.04
N LYS A 196 -1.18 15.37 -4.88
CA LYS A 196 0.25 15.24 -4.57
C LYS A 196 0.54 14.34 -3.38
N LEU A 197 -0.49 13.71 -2.80
CA LEU A 197 -0.33 12.85 -1.62
C LEU A 197 -0.29 11.38 -2.03
N TYR A 198 0.77 10.69 -1.68
CA TYR A 198 0.99 9.26 -1.92
C TYR A 198 1.14 8.51 -0.60
N VAL A 199 0.96 7.19 -0.65
CA VAL A 199 1.25 6.30 0.46
C VAL A 199 2.25 5.24 0.02
N ALA A 200 3.24 4.95 0.86
CA ALA A 200 4.32 4.00 0.57
C ALA A 200 4.51 2.97 1.69
N GLY A 201 4.96 1.79 1.31
CA GLY A 201 5.36 0.76 2.25
C GLY A 201 6.05 -0.42 1.59
N HIS A 202 6.73 -1.21 2.43
CA HIS A 202 7.47 -2.40 2.04
C HIS A 202 6.80 -3.66 2.61
N SER A 203 6.82 -4.77 1.87
CA SER A 203 6.34 -6.06 2.35
C SER A 203 4.87 -5.97 2.82
N ARG A 204 4.55 -6.37 4.07
CA ARG A 204 3.22 -6.20 4.69
C ARG A 204 2.74 -4.74 4.68
N LEU A 205 3.65 -3.80 4.78
CA LEU A 205 3.31 -2.37 4.72
C LEU A 205 3.12 -1.89 3.27
N GLY A 206 3.67 -2.60 2.28
CA GLY A 206 3.30 -2.46 0.87
C GLY A 206 1.87 -2.92 0.59
N LYS A 207 1.42 -4.04 1.21
CA LYS A 207 0.02 -4.45 1.19
C LYS A 207 -0.87 -3.36 1.80
N THR A 208 -0.42 -2.76 2.93
CA THR A 208 -1.09 -1.63 3.59
C THR A 208 -1.20 -0.41 2.68
N ALA A 209 -0.13 -0.05 1.97
CA ALA A 209 -0.11 1.09 1.07
C ALA A 209 -1.08 0.91 -0.11
N LEU A 210 -1.10 -0.28 -0.72
CA LEU A 210 -2.04 -0.61 -1.79
C LEU A 210 -3.49 -0.55 -1.31
N LEU A 211 -3.78 -1.14 -0.15
CA LEU A 211 -5.11 -1.11 0.48
C LEU A 211 -5.54 0.34 0.79
N ALA A 212 -4.65 1.15 1.36
CA ALA A 212 -4.94 2.55 1.67
C ALA A 212 -5.31 3.36 0.41
N ALA A 213 -4.52 3.23 -0.65
CA ALA A 213 -4.81 3.92 -1.90
C ALA A 213 -6.08 3.40 -2.57
N ALA A 214 -6.33 2.08 -2.56
CA ALA A 214 -7.56 1.52 -3.12
C ALA A 214 -8.80 2.03 -2.37
N LYS A 215 -8.72 2.13 -1.04
CA LYS A 215 -9.85 2.43 -0.17
C LYS A 215 -10.13 3.92 -0.02
N TYR A 216 -9.10 4.76 0.02
CA TYR A 216 -9.21 6.18 0.36
C TYR A 216 -8.81 7.09 -0.80
N ASP A 217 -9.77 7.90 -1.28
CA ASP A 217 -9.60 8.79 -2.44
C ASP A 217 -8.77 10.06 -2.16
N ILE A 218 -8.22 10.18 -0.97
CA ILE A 218 -7.30 11.26 -0.61
C ILE A 218 -5.90 11.08 -1.20
N PHE A 219 -5.54 9.85 -1.62
CA PHE A 219 -4.23 9.57 -2.19
C PHE A 219 -4.24 9.70 -3.71
N ALA A 220 -3.26 10.38 -4.28
CA ALA A 220 -2.98 10.42 -5.72
C ALA A 220 -2.50 9.07 -6.26
N GLY A 221 -2.03 8.19 -5.39
CA GLY A 221 -1.56 6.85 -5.71
C GLY A 221 -0.80 6.20 -4.58
N CYS A 222 -0.13 5.10 -4.88
CA CYS A 222 0.67 4.35 -3.92
C CYS A 222 2.00 3.86 -4.49
N MET A 223 2.96 3.65 -3.58
CA MET A 223 4.28 3.08 -3.81
C MET A 223 4.35 1.75 -3.07
N VAL A 224 4.30 0.67 -3.83
CA VAL A 224 4.15 -0.71 -3.33
C VAL A 224 5.43 -1.46 -3.55
N ASN A 225 6.19 -1.73 -2.48
CA ASN A 225 7.48 -2.39 -2.57
C ASN A 225 7.40 -3.82 -2.06
N CYS A 226 7.76 -4.80 -2.91
CA CYS A 226 7.87 -6.23 -2.59
C CYS A 226 6.69 -6.76 -1.76
N SER A 227 5.46 -6.41 -2.13
CA SER A 227 4.31 -6.68 -1.26
C SER A 227 3.79 -8.12 -1.34
N GLY A 228 3.98 -8.81 -2.45
CA GLY A 228 3.67 -10.23 -2.60
C GLY A 228 2.21 -10.62 -2.36
N CYS A 229 2.02 -11.80 -1.78
CA CYS A 229 0.72 -12.40 -1.46
C CYS A 229 -0.18 -11.44 -0.66
N CYS A 230 -1.47 -11.37 -0.97
CA CYS A 230 -2.41 -10.45 -0.33
C CYS A 230 -1.96 -8.97 -0.41
N GLY A 231 -1.28 -8.64 -1.48
CA GLY A 231 -0.79 -7.31 -1.83
C GLY A 231 -0.83 -7.13 -3.34
N ALA A 232 0.33 -6.91 -3.99
CA ALA A 232 0.39 -6.71 -5.43
C ALA A 232 0.52 -8.02 -6.25
N ALA A 233 0.58 -9.21 -5.62
CA ALA A 233 0.70 -10.48 -6.33
C ALA A 233 -0.65 -11.20 -6.42
N ILE A 234 -1.01 -11.71 -7.61
CA ILE A 234 -2.15 -12.64 -7.73
C ILE A 234 -1.95 -13.84 -6.80
N SER A 235 -3.04 -14.45 -6.35
CA SER A 235 -2.99 -15.58 -5.40
C SER A 235 -3.00 -16.93 -6.10
N ARG A 236 -3.59 -17.01 -7.31
CA ARG A 236 -3.72 -18.25 -8.08
C ARG A 236 -2.41 -18.62 -8.75
N ASP A 237 -2.04 -19.91 -8.64
CA ASP A 237 -0.81 -20.51 -9.20
C ASP A 237 0.50 -19.79 -8.82
N LYS A 238 0.45 -18.96 -7.79
CA LYS A 238 1.56 -18.20 -7.27
C LYS A 238 2.64 -19.10 -6.64
N HIS A 239 3.90 -18.72 -6.79
CA HIS A 239 5.03 -19.30 -6.07
C HIS A 239 5.27 -18.59 -4.73
N GLY A 240 6.13 -19.14 -3.87
CA GLY A 240 6.50 -18.55 -2.58
C GLY A 240 5.36 -18.52 -1.55
N GLU A 241 5.08 -17.36 -0.96
CA GLU A 241 4.06 -17.19 0.07
C GLU A 241 2.64 -17.37 -0.50
N THR A 242 1.87 -18.33 0.04
CA THR A 242 0.49 -18.62 -0.34
C THR A 242 -0.50 -18.09 0.69
N ILE A 243 -1.81 -18.08 0.36
CA ILE A 243 -2.87 -17.72 1.32
C ILE A 243 -2.82 -18.64 2.55
N LYS A 244 -2.53 -19.93 2.37
CA LYS A 244 -2.36 -20.85 3.51
C LYS A 244 -1.25 -20.41 4.43
N VAL A 245 -0.07 -20.16 3.90
CA VAL A 245 1.11 -19.80 4.70
C VAL A 245 0.89 -18.48 5.43
N ILE A 246 0.44 -17.44 4.73
CA ILE A 246 0.25 -16.10 5.33
C ILE A 246 -0.86 -16.09 6.39
N THR A 247 -1.94 -16.87 6.19
CA THR A 247 -3.03 -16.94 7.18
C THR A 247 -2.74 -17.89 8.34
N ASP A 248 -1.81 -18.83 8.20
CA ASP A 248 -1.32 -19.65 9.32
C ASP A 248 -0.37 -18.86 10.21
N VAL A 249 0.50 -18.02 9.64
CA VAL A 249 1.50 -17.25 10.38
C VAL A 249 0.96 -15.91 10.88
N PHE A 250 0.18 -15.22 10.08
CA PHE A 250 -0.32 -13.86 10.36
C PHE A 250 -1.85 -13.74 10.22
N PRO A 251 -2.66 -14.59 10.89
CA PRO A 251 -4.12 -14.56 10.75
C PRO A 251 -4.73 -13.23 11.20
N PHE A 252 -4.02 -12.47 12.00
CA PHE A 252 -4.46 -11.19 12.54
C PHE A 252 -4.34 -10.02 11.52
N TRP A 253 -3.67 -10.22 10.38
CA TRP A 253 -3.63 -9.19 9.33
C TRP A 253 -4.95 -9.06 8.59
N PHE A 254 -5.75 -10.11 8.58
CA PHE A 254 -6.94 -10.30 7.75
C PHE A 254 -8.23 -10.44 8.59
N THR A 255 -9.35 -10.47 7.89
CA THR A 255 -10.60 -10.92 8.52
C THR A 255 -10.49 -12.37 8.99
N PRO A 256 -11.18 -12.78 10.07
CA PRO A 256 -11.22 -14.19 10.45
C PRO A 256 -11.75 -15.13 9.35
N ASN A 257 -12.58 -14.60 8.45
CA ASN A 257 -13.18 -15.35 7.35
C ASN A 257 -12.19 -15.70 6.22
N PHE A 258 -11.13 -14.92 6.04
CA PHE A 258 -10.24 -15.04 4.88
C PHE A 258 -9.51 -16.38 4.82
N LYS A 259 -9.17 -16.97 5.96
CA LYS A 259 -8.50 -18.28 6.06
C LYS A 259 -9.26 -19.42 5.34
N LYS A 260 -10.58 -19.28 5.08
CA LYS A 260 -11.35 -20.29 4.35
C LYS A 260 -10.86 -20.54 2.92
N TYR A 261 -10.11 -19.57 2.37
CA TYR A 261 -9.55 -19.65 1.02
C TYR A 261 -8.16 -20.29 0.94
N ALA A 262 -7.57 -20.65 2.11
CA ALA A 262 -6.29 -21.37 2.14
C ALA A 262 -6.37 -22.67 1.34
N GLU A 263 -5.48 -22.87 0.36
CA GLU A 263 -5.46 -24.00 -0.61
C GLU A 263 -6.72 -24.07 -1.49
N LYS A 264 -7.46 -22.96 -1.62
CA LYS A 264 -8.71 -22.84 -2.36
C LYS A 264 -8.79 -21.53 -3.15
N GLU A 265 -7.67 -21.06 -3.64
CA GLU A 265 -7.53 -19.78 -4.31
C GLU A 265 -8.50 -19.66 -5.52
N TYR A 266 -8.79 -20.76 -6.21
CA TYR A 266 -9.74 -20.79 -7.31
C TYR A 266 -11.24 -20.73 -6.87
N GLU A 267 -11.53 -20.93 -5.58
CA GLU A 267 -12.87 -20.72 -5.02
C GLU A 267 -13.13 -19.24 -4.63
N MET A 268 -12.07 -18.41 -4.59
CA MET A 268 -12.24 -16.97 -4.29
C MET A 268 -13.05 -16.28 -5.41
N PRO A 269 -14.01 -15.42 -5.05
CA PRO A 269 -14.75 -14.61 -6.03
C PRO A 269 -13.95 -13.42 -6.54
N PHE A 270 -12.74 -13.17 -6.04
CA PHE A 270 -11.81 -12.09 -6.38
C PHE A 270 -10.37 -12.64 -6.49
N ASP A 271 -9.44 -11.80 -6.87
CA ASP A 271 -8.00 -11.94 -6.65
C ASP A 271 -7.37 -10.55 -6.52
N GLN A 272 -6.08 -10.42 -6.24
CA GLN A 272 -5.44 -9.16 -5.86
C GLN A 272 -5.49 -8.06 -6.94
N HIS A 273 -5.70 -8.42 -8.21
CA HIS A 273 -5.98 -7.44 -9.26
C HIS A 273 -7.24 -6.60 -8.97
N TYR A 274 -8.21 -7.08 -8.17
CA TYR A 274 -9.35 -6.28 -7.70
C TYR A 274 -8.89 -5.08 -6.86
N LEU A 275 -7.95 -5.33 -5.94
CA LEU A 275 -7.43 -4.27 -5.08
C LEU A 275 -6.65 -3.25 -5.90
N MET A 276 -5.75 -3.71 -6.77
CA MET A 276 -4.93 -2.82 -7.61
C MET A 276 -5.80 -2.04 -8.62
N ALA A 277 -6.76 -2.68 -9.27
CA ALA A 277 -7.72 -2.03 -10.17
C ALA A 277 -8.57 -0.97 -9.47
N SER A 278 -8.86 -1.17 -8.18
CA SER A 278 -9.64 -0.22 -7.37
C SER A 278 -8.88 1.07 -7.05
N VAL A 279 -7.59 1.18 -7.35
CA VAL A 279 -6.85 2.44 -7.30
C VAL A 279 -7.18 3.32 -8.51
N SER A 280 -7.56 2.74 -9.65
CA SER A 280 -7.90 3.49 -10.87
C SER A 280 -8.90 4.63 -10.59
N PRO A 281 -8.72 5.82 -11.22
CA PRO A 281 -7.78 6.18 -12.30
C PRO A 281 -6.40 6.64 -11.80
N ARG A 282 -6.12 6.52 -10.50
CA ARG A 282 -4.93 7.03 -9.83
C ARG A 282 -3.72 6.11 -10.01
N LYS A 283 -2.54 6.56 -9.61
CA LYS A 283 -1.28 5.89 -9.91
C LYS A 283 -0.95 4.75 -8.95
N VAL A 284 -0.36 3.68 -9.50
CA VAL A 284 0.24 2.58 -8.73
C VAL A 284 1.68 2.39 -9.20
N PHE A 285 2.63 2.51 -8.28
CA PHE A 285 4.03 2.25 -8.57
C PHE A 285 4.47 1.00 -7.81
N VAL A 286 4.81 -0.07 -8.54
CA VAL A 286 5.20 -1.36 -7.98
C VAL A 286 6.68 -1.58 -8.20
N VAL A 287 7.38 -1.98 -7.13
CA VAL A 287 8.73 -2.51 -7.22
C VAL A 287 8.76 -3.92 -6.68
N ALA A 288 9.28 -4.84 -7.48
CA ALA A 288 9.59 -6.20 -7.11
C ALA A 288 11.11 -6.43 -7.14
N ALA A 289 11.61 -7.46 -6.51
CA ALA A 289 13.04 -7.78 -6.45
C ALA A 289 13.33 -9.14 -7.08
N SER A 290 14.41 -9.26 -7.83
CA SER A 290 14.76 -10.43 -8.65
C SER A 290 15.01 -11.70 -7.84
N GLU A 291 15.51 -11.57 -6.60
CA GLU A 291 15.83 -12.67 -5.68
C GLU A 291 14.75 -12.84 -4.59
N ASP A 292 13.56 -12.21 -4.75
CA ASP A 292 12.45 -12.29 -3.81
C ASP A 292 11.41 -13.35 -4.26
N ASP A 293 11.84 -14.61 -4.27
CA ASP A 293 10.97 -15.74 -4.62
C ASP A 293 9.73 -15.84 -3.72
N TRP A 294 9.85 -15.34 -2.48
CA TRP A 294 8.74 -15.36 -1.51
C TRP A 294 7.60 -14.44 -1.91
N ALA A 295 7.91 -13.24 -2.38
CA ALA A 295 6.91 -12.28 -2.85
C ALA A 295 6.40 -12.58 -4.26
N ASP A 296 7.15 -13.36 -5.05
CA ASP A 296 6.82 -13.75 -6.42
C ASP A 296 6.69 -12.55 -7.37
N THR A 297 7.80 -12.19 -7.99
CA THR A 297 7.90 -11.05 -8.92
C THR A 297 6.95 -11.18 -10.11
N ASP A 298 6.85 -12.39 -10.69
CA ASP A 298 6.00 -12.64 -11.84
C ASP A 298 4.51 -12.55 -11.46
N ALA A 299 4.10 -13.03 -10.28
CA ALA A 299 2.73 -12.87 -9.77
C ALA A 299 2.34 -11.41 -9.55
N GLN A 300 3.29 -10.57 -9.13
CA GLN A 300 3.08 -9.12 -9.00
C GLN A 300 2.93 -8.45 -10.37
N TYR A 301 3.72 -8.86 -11.36
CA TYR A 301 3.60 -8.35 -12.72
C TYR A 301 2.27 -8.75 -13.37
N LEU A 302 1.86 -10.03 -13.24
CA LEU A 302 0.55 -10.51 -13.71
C LEU A 302 -0.63 -9.75 -13.07
N CYS A 303 -0.53 -9.45 -11.79
CA CYS A 303 -1.53 -8.65 -11.10
C CYS A 303 -1.67 -7.25 -11.71
N ALA A 304 -0.53 -6.61 -12.02
CA ALA A 304 -0.50 -5.29 -12.66
C ALA A 304 -1.07 -5.32 -14.09
N GLU A 305 -0.75 -6.35 -14.88
CA GLU A 305 -1.34 -6.55 -16.20
C GLU A 305 -2.85 -6.77 -16.12
N ALA A 306 -3.33 -7.67 -15.23
CA ALA A 306 -4.74 -7.92 -15.03
C ALA A 306 -5.49 -6.66 -14.56
N ALA A 307 -4.92 -5.90 -13.61
CA ALA A 307 -5.49 -4.64 -13.12
C ALA A 307 -5.64 -3.60 -14.24
N SER A 308 -4.78 -3.63 -15.24
CA SER A 308 -4.78 -2.69 -16.36
C SER A 308 -6.05 -2.72 -17.20
N GLU A 309 -6.80 -3.82 -17.20
CA GLU A 309 -8.07 -3.91 -17.92
C GLU A 309 -9.12 -2.93 -17.36
N ALA A 310 -9.13 -2.70 -16.04
CA ALA A 310 -10.00 -1.71 -15.43
C ALA A 310 -9.62 -0.26 -15.81
N TYR A 311 -8.33 0.01 -15.99
CA TYR A 311 -7.84 1.31 -16.49
C TYR A 311 -8.23 1.52 -17.97
N LYS A 312 -8.08 0.48 -18.81
CA LYS A 312 -8.49 0.53 -20.22
C LYS A 312 -9.96 0.83 -20.40
N GLU A 313 -10.84 0.23 -19.58
CA GLU A 313 -12.28 0.50 -19.62
C GLU A 313 -12.61 1.98 -19.32
N GLN A 314 -11.71 2.71 -18.67
CA GLN A 314 -11.82 4.14 -18.37
C GLN A 314 -11.06 5.02 -19.38
N GLY A 315 -10.51 4.42 -20.46
CA GLY A 315 -9.76 5.14 -21.48
C GLY A 315 -8.32 5.51 -21.08
N LEU A 316 -7.78 4.83 -20.07
CA LEU A 316 -6.43 5.02 -19.55
C LEU A 316 -5.52 3.85 -19.95
N THR A 317 -4.21 4.06 -19.89
CA THR A 317 -3.22 3.01 -19.94
C THR A 317 -2.87 2.61 -18.51
N GLY A 318 -3.16 1.37 -18.11
CA GLY A 318 -2.68 0.82 -16.84
C GLY A 318 -1.18 0.55 -16.89
N LEU A 319 -0.74 -0.70 -16.80
CA LEU A 319 0.60 -1.11 -17.18
C LEU A 319 0.64 -1.23 -18.70
N LYS A 320 1.62 -0.63 -19.36
CA LYS A 320 1.80 -0.83 -20.80
C LYS A 320 2.24 -2.27 -21.06
N TYR A 321 1.51 -2.98 -21.89
CA TYR A 321 1.87 -4.35 -22.24
C TYR A 321 3.20 -4.40 -22.98
N ALA A 322 4.06 -5.33 -22.56
CA ALA A 322 5.31 -5.63 -23.21
C ALA A 322 5.17 -6.84 -24.14
N ASP A 323 5.95 -6.88 -25.22
CA ASP A 323 6.01 -8.03 -26.13
C ASP A 323 6.82 -9.20 -25.54
N LYS A 324 7.56 -8.95 -24.47
CA LYS A 324 8.39 -9.91 -23.71
C LYS A 324 8.21 -9.69 -22.21
N PRO A 325 8.52 -10.70 -21.36
CA PRO A 325 8.62 -10.49 -19.92
C PRO A 325 9.59 -9.37 -19.57
N LEU A 326 9.26 -8.58 -18.56
CA LEU A 326 10.17 -7.56 -18.05
C LEU A 326 11.42 -8.23 -17.44
N GLU A 327 12.58 -7.70 -17.76
CA GLU A 327 13.87 -8.22 -17.30
C GLU A 327 14.32 -7.46 -16.03
N VAL A 328 15.28 -8.06 -15.32
CA VAL A 328 15.90 -7.42 -14.14
C VAL A 328 16.57 -6.11 -14.54
N GLY A 329 16.30 -5.04 -13.82
CA GLY A 329 16.77 -3.69 -14.11
C GLY A 329 15.85 -2.90 -15.07
N GLU A 330 14.89 -3.55 -15.73
CA GLU A 330 13.96 -2.87 -16.63
C GLU A 330 12.81 -2.18 -15.84
N LYS A 331 12.41 -1.02 -16.32
CA LYS A 331 11.31 -0.19 -15.81
C LYS A 331 10.22 -0.09 -16.87
N ASN A 332 8.98 -0.26 -16.46
CA ASN A 332 7.80 0.02 -17.28
C ASN A 332 7.04 1.19 -16.62
N MET A 333 7.10 2.37 -17.23
CA MET A 333 6.60 3.64 -16.63
C MET A 333 5.60 4.36 -17.53
N ASP A 334 5.20 3.77 -18.65
CA ASP A 334 4.42 4.44 -19.71
C ASP A 334 2.90 4.46 -19.44
N GLY A 335 2.47 4.20 -18.20
CA GLY A 335 1.06 4.17 -17.84
C GLY A 335 0.76 4.66 -16.42
N GLU A 336 -0.48 4.46 -15.98
CA GLU A 336 -0.90 4.78 -14.62
C GLU A 336 -0.38 3.75 -13.61
N ILE A 337 -0.08 2.53 -14.07
CA ILE A 337 0.64 1.51 -13.31
C ILE A 337 2.07 1.48 -13.84
N ALA A 338 3.05 1.78 -12.97
CA ALA A 338 4.46 1.61 -13.27
C ALA A 338 5.02 0.39 -12.53
N PHE A 339 5.96 -0.31 -13.17
CA PHE A 339 6.58 -1.51 -12.62
C PHE A 339 8.09 -1.51 -12.82
N PHE A 340 8.83 -1.90 -11.78
CA PHE A 340 10.28 -2.04 -11.82
C PHE A 340 10.71 -3.37 -11.20
N ILE A 341 11.57 -4.12 -11.88
CA ILE A 341 12.23 -5.30 -11.31
C ILE A 341 13.64 -4.90 -10.89
N ARG A 342 13.82 -4.62 -9.61
CA ARG A 342 15.14 -4.32 -9.04
C ARG A 342 15.95 -5.60 -8.87
N ASP A 343 17.24 -5.53 -9.09
CA ASP A 343 18.16 -6.62 -8.74
C ASP A 343 18.33 -6.77 -7.22
N GLY A 344 18.34 -8.00 -6.72
CA GLY A 344 18.58 -8.35 -5.31
C GLY A 344 17.37 -8.88 -4.53
N VAL A 345 17.52 -8.87 -3.21
CA VAL A 345 16.66 -9.56 -2.24
C VAL A 345 15.46 -8.70 -1.78
N HIS A 346 14.61 -9.30 -0.93
CA HIS A 346 13.48 -8.65 -0.25
C HIS A 346 13.94 -7.48 0.63
N PHE A 347 13.91 -6.27 0.11
CA PHE A 347 14.35 -5.06 0.79
C PHE A 347 13.72 -3.80 0.17
N PHE A 348 13.60 -2.72 0.93
CA PHE A 348 13.23 -1.40 0.43
C PHE A 348 14.48 -0.55 0.32
N SER A 349 15.03 -0.46 -0.87
CA SER A 349 16.34 0.16 -1.12
C SER A 349 16.22 1.63 -1.55
N ARG A 350 17.38 2.32 -1.57
CA ARG A 350 17.47 3.66 -2.19
C ARG A 350 17.20 3.64 -3.68
N GLU A 351 17.46 2.52 -4.35
CA GLU A 351 17.17 2.34 -5.78
C GLU A 351 15.67 2.31 -6.04
N ASP A 352 14.90 1.67 -5.14
CA ASP A 352 13.44 1.67 -5.20
C ASP A 352 12.88 3.08 -5.04
N TRP A 353 13.42 3.86 -4.10
CA TRP A 353 13.07 5.26 -3.94
C TRP A 353 13.46 6.12 -5.13
N ALA A 354 14.62 5.87 -5.75
CA ALA A 354 15.03 6.57 -6.97
C ALA A 354 14.02 6.32 -8.12
N PHE A 355 13.53 5.09 -8.27
CA PHE A 355 12.46 4.78 -9.22
C PHE A 355 11.18 5.57 -8.92
N TYR A 356 10.75 5.63 -7.65
CA TYR A 356 9.55 6.40 -7.29
C TYR A 356 9.71 7.91 -7.55
N ILE A 357 10.88 8.46 -7.24
CA ILE A 357 11.21 9.86 -7.55
C ILE A 357 11.13 10.09 -9.07
N GLU A 358 11.67 9.18 -9.88
CA GLU A 358 11.61 9.24 -11.34
C GLU A 358 10.16 9.20 -11.85
N CYS A 359 9.32 8.30 -11.32
CA CYS A 359 7.89 8.22 -11.65
C CYS A 359 7.14 9.51 -11.34
N LEU A 360 7.49 10.18 -10.25
CA LEU A 360 6.88 11.44 -9.86
C LEU A 360 7.37 12.64 -10.69
N SER A 361 8.60 12.59 -11.19
CA SER A 361 9.21 13.68 -11.98
C SER A 361 8.77 13.69 -13.44
N ASN A 362 8.32 12.56 -13.98
CA ASN A 362 7.96 12.36 -15.38
C ASN A 362 6.44 12.51 -15.66
N ARG A 363 5.73 13.31 -14.89
CA ARG A 363 4.28 13.54 -15.02
C ARG A 363 3.93 14.65 -15.97
#